data_78a4ea3ba15e2a6e70ae05f8d04f8d0c
#
_entry.id   78a4ea3ba15e2a6e70ae05f8d04f8d0c
#
_cell.length_a   1.000
_cell.length_b   1.000
_cell.length_c   1.000
_cell.angle_alpha   90.00
_cell.angle_beta   90.00
_cell.angle_gamma   90.00
#
_symmetry.space_group_name_H-M   'P 1'
#
loop_
_entity.id
_entity.type
_entity.pdbx_description
1 polymer ?
#
loop_
_entity_poly.entity_id
_entity_poly.type
_entity_poly.pdbx_seq_one_letter_code
_entity_poly.pdbx_strand_id
1 'polypeptide(L)'
;VKPIVVLCAGGHGQDIAAIVKNSGQPFAGYLDDHIDGPDILGPCLDLELYDNYLIGHNDSRIREQMDRAEGAAIAIHASAAVHLTLQALPGVVIGAHTTIGPKTRLGRHSHVNGNVFITRAQIGDFVTIGPGATICGDVTIGAGSQIGAGAVISNLATLGPRVTIGAGTVVLPRQQLPPNSTWVGTPARRIK
;
A
#
# COMPACT_ATOMS: atom_id res chain seq x y z
N VAL A 1 -19.19 9.37 -11.06
CA VAL A 1 -17.93 9.18 -10.28
C VAL A 1 -16.93 10.19 -10.78
N LYS A 2 -16.35 11.00 -9.87
CA LYS A 2 -15.33 11.99 -10.24
C LYS A 2 -14.01 11.26 -10.57
N PRO A 3 -13.26 11.75 -11.59
CA PRO A 3 -12.01 11.09 -11.97
C PRO A 3 -10.92 11.19 -10.89
N ILE A 4 -10.04 10.18 -10.86
CA ILE A 4 -8.94 10.08 -9.91
C ILE A 4 -7.67 10.63 -10.58
N VAL A 5 -7.00 11.57 -9.92
CA VAL A 5 -5.65 11.99 -10.27
C VAL A 5 -4.63 11.20 -9.42
N VAL A 6 -3.49 10.86 -10.02
CA VAL A 6 -2.40 10.18 -9.30
C VAL A 6 -1.24 11.16 -9.12
N LEU A 7 -0.83 11.39 -7.88
CA LEU A 7 0.37 12.17 -7.58
C LEU A 7 1.60 11.30 -7.82
N CYS A 8 2.59 11.86 -8.51
CA CYS A 8 3.80 11.22 -9.00
C CYS A 8 3.55 10.26 -10.16
N ALA A 9 4.20 10.55 -11.30
CA ALA A 9 4.10 9.78 -12.56
C ALA A 9 5.21 8.74 -12.74
N GLY A 10 6.06 8.53 -11.72
CA GLY A 10 7.09 7.50 -11.73
C GLY A 10 6.51 6.08 -11.80
N GLY A 11 7.37 5.06 -11.88
CA GLY A 11 6.95 3.66 -12.08
C GLY A 11 5.82 3.21 -11.16
N HIS A 12 5.91 3.51 -9.87
CA HIS A 12 4.85 3.14 -8.91
C HIS A 12 3.53 3.91 -9.15
N GLY A 13 3.60 5.17 -9.58
CA GLY A 13 2.41 5.93 -9.98
C GLY A 13 1.73 5.36 -11.21
N GLN A 14 2.53 4.88 -12.18
CA GLN A 14 2.01 4.20 -13.37
C GLN A 14 1.31 2.88 -13.01
N ASP A 15 1.86 2.10 -12.06
CA ASP A 15 1.22 0.89 -11.54
C ASP A 15 -0.14 1.21 -10.89
N ILE A 16 -0.21 2.29 -10.09
CA ILE A 16 -1.47 2.74 -9.46
C ILE A 16 -2.47 3.20 -10.52
N ALA A 17 -2.06 3.97 -11.52
CA ALA A 17 -2.94 4.38 -12.60
C ALA A 17 -3.50 3.17 -13.37
N ALA A 18 -2.69 2.14 -13.60
CA ALA A 18 -3.16 0.89 -14.20
C ALA A 18 -4.22 0.21 -13.32
N ILE A 19 -4.07 0.22 -12.00
CA ILE A 19 -5.07 -0.31 -11.05
C ILE A 19 -6.36 0.51 -11.12
N VAL A 20 -6.28 1.85 -11.13
CA VAL A 20 -7.43 2.75 -11.27
C VAL A 20 -8.21 2.42 -12.55
N LYS A 21 -7.54 2.36 -13.70
CA LYS A 21 -8.14 2.04 -15.00
C LYS A 21 -8.81 0.66 -14.97
N ASN A 22 -8.15 -0.34 -14.39
CA ASN A 22 -8.69 -1.71 -14.28
C ASN A 22 -9.82 -1.85 -13.25
N SER A 23 -9.95 -0.94 -12.29
CA SER A 23 -11.06 -0.92 -11.33
C SER A 23 -12.37 -0.38 -11.92
N GLY A 24 -12.34 0.09 -13.18
CA GLY A 24 -13.45 0.77 -13.83
C GLY A 24 -13.67 2.21 -13.36
N GLN A 25 -12.76 2.78 -12.60
CA GLN A 25 -12.82 4.17 -12.17
C GLN A 25 -12.17 5.08 -13.23
N PRO A 26 -12.71 6.29 -13.46
CA PRO A 26 -12.13 7.21 -14.42
C PRO A 26 -10.78 7.75 -13.90
N PHE A 27 -9.75 7.63 -14.73
CA PHE A 27 -8.43 8.18 -14.50
C PHE A 27 -8.31 9.56 -15.14
N ALA A 28 -7.91 10.57 -14.38
CA ALA A 28 -7.74 11.93 -14.87
C ALA A 28 -6.37 12.16 -15.53
N GLY A 29 -5.31 11.66 -14.91
CA GLY A 29 -3.92 11.93 -15.27
C GLY A 29 -3.04 11.93 -14.03
N TYR A 30 -1.85 12.52 -14.16
CA TYR A 30 -0.88 12.64 -13.07
C TYR A 30 -0.65 14.10 -12.70
N LEU A 31 -0.27 14.32 -11.45
CA LEU A 31 0.42 15.54 -11.01
C LEU A 31 1.84 15.16 -10.65
N ASP A 32 2.83 15.82 -11.24
CA ASP A 32 4.25 15.55 -11.00
C ASP A 32 5.08 16.83 -11.13
N ASP A 33 6.08 17.01 -10.25
CA ASP A 33 6.93 18.19 -10.23
C ASP A 33 8.19 18.04 -11.10
N HIS A 34 8.45 16.84 -11.62
CA HIS A 34 9.73 16.49 -12.28
C HIS A 34 9.60 15.74 -13.61
N ILE A 35 8.41 15.21 -13.89
CA ILE A 35 8.13 14.41 -15.10
C ILE A 35 7.18 15.18 -15.99
N ASP A 36 7.54 15.34 -17.27
CA ASP A 36 6.68 15.90 -18.29
C ASP A 36 6.11 14.81 -19.19
N GLY A 37 4.91 15.01 -19.72
CA GLY A 37 4.29 14.06 -20.65
C GLY A 37 2.83 14.36 -20.94
N PRO A 38 2.22 13.62 -21.89
CA PRO A 38 0.86 13.91 -22.34
C PRO A 38 -0.22 13.70 -21.27
N ASP A 39 0.04 12.85 -20.28
CA ASP A 39 -0.89 12.58 -19.18
C ASP A 39 -0.58 13.41 -17.92
N ILE A 40 0.41 14.31 -17.97
CA ILE A 40 0.75 15.20 -16.85
C ILE A 40 -0.16 16.42 -16.93
N LEU A 41 -0.90 16.65 -15.85
CA LEU A 41 -1.91 17.71 -15.74
C LEU A 41 -1.35 18.99 -15.11
N GLY A 42 -0.25 18.89 -14.37
CA GLY A 42 0.39 19.99 -13.67
C GLY A 42 1.28 19.53 -12.53
N PRO A 43 1.80 20.45 -11.72
CA PRO A 43 2.59 20.15 -10.54
C PRO A 43 1.74 19.57 -9.41
N CYS A 44 2.38 18.87 -8.46
CA CYS A 44 1.70 18.29 -7.30
C CYS A 44 0.93 19.32 -6.46
N LEU A 45 1.32 20.60 -6.53
CA LEU A 45 0.64 21.69 -5.84
C LEU A 45 -0.81 21.90 -6.33
N ASP A 46 -1.10 21.55 -7.60
CA ASP A 46 -2.43 21.70 -8.20
C ASP A 46 -3.44 20.65 -7.67
N LEU A 47 -3.07 19.82 -6.70
CA LEU A 47 -3.94 18.80 -6.11
C LEU A 47 -5.26 19.39 -5.57
N GLU A 48 -5.25 20.63 -5.13
CA GLU A 48 -6.45 21.30 -4.63
C GLU A 48 -7.56 21.47 -5.69
N LEU A 49 -7.23 21.34 -6.97
CA LEU A 49 -8.18 21.39 -8.08
C LEU A 49 -8.92 20.05 -8.29
N TYR A 50 -8.55 19.01 -7.57
CA TYR A 50 -9.09 17.65 -7.76
C TYR A 50 -9.71 17.13 -6.47
N ASP A 51 -10.92 16.56 -6.61
CA ASP A 51 -11.68 15.99 -5.48
C ASP A 51 -11.25 14.58 -5.09
N ASN A 52 -10.64 13.82 -6.02
CA ASN A 52 -10.22 12.44 -5.78
C ASN A 52 -8.77 12.24 -6.20
N TYR A 53 -7.96 11.71 -5.30
CA TYR A 53 -6.56 11.45 -5.60
C TYR A 53 -6.05 10.14 -5.00
N LEU A 54 -4.94 9.66 -5.55
CA LEU A 54 -4.09 8.61 -4.98
C LEU A 54 -2.63 9.07 -5.03
N ILE A 55 -1.81 8.61 -4.08
CA ILE A 55 -0.40 9.00 -4.03
C ILE A 55 0.45 7.87 -4.60
N GLY A 56 1.05 8.09 -5.76
CA GLY A 56 1.86 7.14 -6.53
C GLY A 56 3.33 7.08 -6.10
N HIS A 57 3.64 7.26 -4.83
CA HIS A 57 5.00 7.20 -4.34
C HIS A 57 5.25 5.98 -3.44
N ASN A 58 6.37 5.28 -3.65
CA ASN A 58 6.68 4.05 -2.92
C ASN A 58 7.17 4.29 -1.47
N ASP A 59 7.84 5.42 -1.20
CA ASP A 59 8.28 5.78 0.16
C ASP A 59 7.09 6.23 1.01
N SER A 60 6.88 5.53 2.12
CA SER A 60 5.78 5.81 3.06
C SER A 60 5.85 7.22 3.68
N ARG A 61 7.07 7.75 3.90
CA ARG A 61 7.27 9.09 4.47
C ARG A 61 6.84 10.18 3.50
N ILE A 62 7.10 9.98 2.21
CA ILE A 62 6.66 10.92 1.17
C ILE A 62 5.14 10.87 1.05
N ARG A 63 4.52 9.67 1.08
CA ARG A 63 3.06 9.57 1.10
C ARG A 63 2.45 10.27 2.32
N GLU A 64 3.07 10.13 3.50
CA GLU A 64 2.64 10.80 4.73
C GLU A 64 2.70 12.34 4.59
N GLN A 65 3.73 12.86 3.93
CA GLN A 65 3.87 14.31 3.66
C GLN A 65 2.89 14.84 2.62
N MET A 66 2.52 14.01 1.63
CA MET A 66 1.61 14.38 0.55
C MET A 66 0.13 14.14 0.91
N ASP A 67 -0.16 13.45 2.02
CA ASP A 67 -1.54 13.16 2.43
C ASP A 67 -2.27 14.46 2.80
N ARG A 68 -3.39 14.66 2.15
CA ARG A 68 -4.39 15.66 2.54
C ARG A 68 -5.56 14.92 3.19
N ALA A 69 -6.07 15.43 4.28
CA ALA A 69 -7.08 14.76 5.11
C ALA A 69 -8.32 14.28 4.34
N GLU A 70 -8.63 14.92 3.21
CA GLU A 70 -9.84 14.69 2.42
C GLU A 70 -9.50 14.35 0.96
N GLY A 71 -10.43 13.71 0.26
CA GLY A 71 -10.33 13.46 -1.19
C GLY A 71 -9.54 12.22 -1.59
N ALA A 72 -8.88 11.50 -0.68
CA ALA A 72 -8.15 10.29 -1.04
C ALA A 72 -9.10 9.15 -1.46
N ALA A 73 -8.93 8.66 -2.68
CA ALA A 73 -9.73 7.57 -3.26
C ALA A 73 -9.30 6.19 -2.75
N ILE A 74 -10.06 5.16 -3.08
CA ILE A 74 -9.68 3.75 -2.92
C ILE A 74 -9.68 3.12 -4.31
N ALA A 75 -8.59 2.44 -4.68
CA ALA A 75 -8.53 1.70 -5.93
C ALA A 75 -8.25 0.21 -5.68
N ILE A 76 -9.11 -0.65 -6.21
CA ILE A 76 -9.01 -2.10 -6.09
C ILE A 76 -9.02 -2.68 -7.51
N HIS A 77 -7.96 -3.38 -7.88
CA HIS A 77 -7.88 -4.03 -9.19
C HIS A 77 -9.02 -5.05 -9.35
N ALA A 78 -9.65 -5.09 -10.53
CA ALA A 78 -10.83 -5.94 -10.78
C ALA A 78 -10.57 -7.45 -10.54
N SER A 79 -9.33 -7.91 -10.66
CA SER A 79 -8.98 -9.31 -10.38
C SER A 79 -8.66 -9.61 -8.92
N ALA A 80 -8.75 -8.65 -8.01
CA ALA A 80 -8.54 -8.88 -6.59
C ALA A 80 -9.78 -9.53 -5.96
N ALA A 81 -9.55 -10.56 -5.14
CA ALA A 81 -10.59 -11.23 -4.37
C ALA A 81 -10.64 -10.64 -2.95
N VAL A 82 -11.64 -9.83 -2.68
CA VAL A 82 -11.73 -9.08 -1.42
C VAL A 82 -12.97 -9.51 -0.64
N HIS A 83 -12.77 -9.90 0.62
CA HIS A 83 -13.88 -10.30 1.50
C HIS A 83 -14.74 -9.09 1.90
N LEU A 84 -16.05 -9.29 2.01
CA LEU A 84 -17.05 -8.26 2.32
C LEU A 84 -16.79 -7.48 3.63
N THR A 85 -16.06 -8.08 4.57
CA THR A 85 -15.73 -7.45 5.86
C THR A 85 -14.42 -6.65 5.85
N LEU A 86 -13.81 -6.42 4.66
CA LEU A 86 -12.66 -5.53 4.56
C LEU A 86 -13.02 -4.13 5.05
N GLN A 87 -12.17 -3.57 5.89
CA GLN A 87 -12.20 -2.15 6.25
C GLN A 87 -10.98 -1.47 5.60
N ALA A 88 -11.19 -0.83 4.47
CA ALA A 88 -10.16 -0.03 3.79
C ALA A 88 -10.39 1.46 4.05
N LEU A 89 -9.36 2.14 4.56
CA LEU A 89 -9.40 3.59 4.75
C LEU A 89 -9.03 4.33 3.45
N PRO A 90 -9.32 5.64 3.35
CA PRO A 90 -8.98 6.44 2.18
C PRO A 90 -7.52 6.32 1.74
N GLY A 91 -7.26 6.38 0.45
CA GLY A 91 -5.93 6.24 -0.14
C GLY A 91 -5.43 4.79 -0.33
N VAL A 92 -6.22 3.79 0.05
CA VAL A 92 -5.83 2.37 -0.11
C VAL A 92 -5.80 1.97 -1.59
N VAL A 93 -4.73 1.26 -1.96
CA VAL A 93 -4.56 0.66 -3.29
C VAL A 93 -4.36 -0.85 -3.14
N ILE A 94 -5.12 -1.65 -3.91
CA ILE A 94 -5.01 -3.11 -3.93
C ILE A 94 -4.73 -3.58 -5.36
N GLY A 95 -3.59 -4.23 -5.56
CA GLY A 95 -3.09 -4.73 -6.83
C GLY A 95 -3.77 -6.02 -7.31
N ALA A 96 -3.40 -6.40 -8.55
CA ALA A 96 -3.96 -7.54 -9.24
C ALA A 96 -3.75 -8.87 -8.50
N HIS A 97 -4.73 -9.78 -8.62
CA HIS A 97 -4.68 -11.14 -8.07
C HIS A 97 -4.40 -11.22 -6.56
N THR A 98 -4.66 -10.14 -5.84
CA THR A 98 -4.51 -10.09 -4.38
C THR A 98 -5.75 -10.65 -3.72
N THR A 99 -5.56 -11.46 -2.67
CA THR A 99 -6.64 -12.03 -1.88
C THR A 99 -6.67 -11.43 -0.49
N ILE A 100 -7.75 -10.75 -0.15
CA ILE A 100 -7.98 -10.18 1.19
C ILE A 100 -9.08 -10.96 1.89
N GLY A 101 -8.72 -11.71 2.92
CA GLY A 101 -9.63 -12.49 3.75
C GLY A 101 -10.41 -11.64 4.77
N PRO A 102 -11.27 -12.31 5.58
CA PRO A 102 -12.16 -11.64 6.53
C PRO A 102 -11.43 -10.90 7.64
N LYS A 103 -12.14 -9.93 8.25
CA LYS A 103 -11.67 -9.17 9.42
C LYS A 103 -10.31 -8.48 9.22
N THR A 104 -10.00 -8.12 7.97
CA THR A 104 -8.79 -7.35 7.62
C THR A 104 -9.12 -5.86 7.63
N ARG A 105 -8.22 -5.06 8.21
CA ARG A 105 -8.25 -3.61 8.15
C ARG A 105 -6.98 -3.11 7.44
N LEU A 106 -7.17 -2.20 6.50
CA LEU A 106 -6.10 -1.49 5.79
C LEU A 106 -6.17 -0.01 6.15
N GLY A 107 -5.08 0.51 6.71
CA GLY A 107 -4.95 1.92 7.08
C GLY A 107 -4.84 2.85 5.88
N ARG A 108 -4.90 4.16 6.13
CA ARG A 108 -4.83 5.20 5.10
C ARG A 108 -3.58 5.05 4.24
N HIS A 109 -3.74 5.28 2.95
CA HIS A 109 -2.64 5.21 1.97
C HIS A 109 -1.77 3.95 2.10
N SER A 110 -2.32 2.83 2.58
CA SER A 110 -1.61 1.56 2.50
C SER A 110 -1.69 1.01 1.07
N HIS A 111 -0.56 0.53 0.57
CA HIS A 111 -0.43 -0.03 -0.77
C HIS A 111 -0.18 -1.53 -0.67
N VAL A 112 -1.11 -2.32 -1.19
CA VAL A 112 -1.01 -3.78 -1.30
C VAL A 112 -0.76 -4.11 -2.77
N ASN A 113 0.45 -4.57 -3.08
CA ASN A 113 0.81 -4.92 -4.46
C ASN A 113 0.13 -6.22 -4.94
N GLY A 114 0.44 -6.64 -6.16
CA GLY A 114 -0.18 -7.82 -6.76
C GLY A 114 0.23 -9.14 -6.13
N ASN A 115 -0.64 -10.16 -6.26
CA ASN A 115 -0.42 -11.54 -5.76
C ASN A 115 -0.18 -11.64 -4.26
N VAL A 116 -0.67 -10.71 -3.46
CA VAL A 116 -0.57 -10.70 -1.99
C VAL A 116 -1.72 -11.50 -1.39
N PHE A 117 -1.44 -12.23 -0.31
CA PHE A 117 -2.46 -12.86 0.52
C PHE A 117 -2.48 -12.23 1.92
N ILE A 118 -3.63 -11.77 2.38
CA ILE A 118 -3.82 -11.22 3.73
C ILE A 118 -5.08 -11.79 4.35
N THR A 119 -5.04 -12.18 5.61
CA THR A 119 -6.25 -12.57 6.34
C THR A 119 -6.20 -12.18 7.82
N ARG A 120 -7.32 -11.69 8.37
CA ARG A 120 -7.46 -11.28 9.78
C ARG A 120 -6.32 -10.42 10.30
N ALA A 121 -5.89 -9.43 9.53
CA ALA A 121 -4.74 -8.60 9.86
C ALA A 121 -5.14 -7.14 10.11
N GLN A 122 -4.37 -6.47 10.97
CA GLN A 122 -4.46 -5.04 11.22
C GLN A 122 -3.26 -4.35 10.58
N ILE A 123 -3.47 -3.69 9.47
CA ILE A 123 -2.43 -2.99 8.71
C ILE A 123 -2.59 -1.49 8.98
N GLY A 124 -1.53 -0.86 9.48
CA GLY A 124 -1.49 0.56 9.78
C GLY A 124 -1.44 1.46 8.54
N ASP A 125 -1.46 2.76 8.78
CA ASP A 125 -1.41 3.77 7.73
C ASP A 125 -0.07 3.75 6.99
N PHE A 126 -0.06 4.11 5.72
CA PHE A 126 1.13 4.23 4.87
C PHE A 126 1.99 2.96 4.76
N VAL A 127 1.44 1.79 5.08
CA VAL A 127 2.15 0.52 4.92
C VAL A 127 2.26 0.18 3.43
N THR A 128 3.42 -0.33 3.01
CA THR A 128 3.61 -0.93 1.69
C THR A 128 3.81 -2.43 1.84
N ILE A 129 3.01 -3.23 1.14
CA ILE A 129 3.15 -4.68 1.07
C ILE A 129 3.57 -5.05 -0.35
N GLY A 130 4.78 -5.56 -0.48
CA GLY A 130 5.39 -5.94 -1.76
C GLY A 130 4.71 -7.15 -2.42
N PRO A 131 4.89 -7.31 -3.72
CA PRO A 131 4.23 -8.35 -4.50
C PRO A 131 4.55 -9.75 -3.96
N GLY A 132 3.54 -10.63 -3.99
CA GLY A 132 3.68 -12.02 -3.55
C GLY A 132 3.87 -12.23 -2.05
N ALA A 133 3.77 -11.18 -1.23
CA ALA A 133 3.88 -11.33 0.22
C ALA A 133 2.65 -12.05 0.81
N THR A 134 2.88 -12.77 1.92
CA THR A 134 1.83 -13.48 2.67
C THR A 134 1.74 -12.94 4.08
N ILE A 135 0.59 -12.39 4.44
CA ILE A 135 0.28 -11.91 5.79
C ILE A 135 -0.75 -12.85 6.41
N CYS A 136 -0.28 -13.68 7.34
CA CYS A 136 -1.10 -14.69 7.99
C CYS A 136 -2.08 -14.08 9.01
N GLY A 137 -2.86 -14.95 9.68
CA GLY A 137 -3.92 -14.52 10.59
C GLY A 137 -3.43 -13.84 11.85
N ASP A 138 -4.21 -12.84 12.27
CA ASP A 138 -4.03 -12.10 13.53
C ASP A 138 -2.69 -11.36 13.64
N VAL A 139 -2.16 -10.94 12.49
CA VAL A 139 -0.95 -10.12 12.38
C VAL A 139 -1.31 -8.64 12.57
N THR A 140 -0.43 -7.92 13.26
CA THR A 140 -0.48 -6.45 13.34
C THR A 140 0.78 -5.85 12.72
N ILE A 141 0.60 -4.90 11.79
CA ILE A 141 1.70 -4.17 11.15
C ILE A 141 1.52 -2.68 11.43
N GLY A 142 2.49 -2.07 12.11
CA GLY A 142 2.48 -0.66 12.47
C GLY A 142 2.68 0.26 11.26
N ALA A 143 2.20 1.50 11.40
CA ALA A 143 2.20 2.51 10.34
C ALA A 143 3.60 2.74 9.72
N GLY A 144 3.63 3.06 8.43
CA GLY A 144 4.85 3.37 7.69
C GLY A 144 5.78 2.19 7.44
N SER A 145 5.38 0.95 7.80
CA SER A 145 6.20 -0.24 7.60
C SER A 145 6.25 -0.67 6.13
N GLN A 146 7.35 -1.31 5.76
CA GLN A 146 7.58 -1.83 4.41
C GLN A 146 7.80 -3.34 4.46
N ILE A 147 6.96 -4.09 3.77
CA ILE A 147 7.05 -5.54 3.65
C ILE A 147 7.56 -5.88 2.25
N GLY A 148 8.73 -6.49 2.17
CA GLY A 148 9.38 -6.83 0.91
C GLY A 148 8.63 -7.89 0.10
N ALA A 149 8.94 -7.96 -1.19
CA ALA A 149 8.35 -8.95 -2.10
C ALA A 149 8.57 -10.38 -1.60
N GLY A 150 7.52 -11.21 -1.67
CA GLY A 150 7.59 -12.62 -1.26
C GLY A 150 7.83 -12.85 0.24
N ALA A 151 7.79 -11.82 1.09
CA ALA A 151 7.94 -12.00 2.53
C ALA A 151 6.73 -12.70 3.14
N VAL A 152 6.97 -13.49 4.20
CA VAL A 152 5.94 -14.18 4.96
C VAL A 152 5.91 -13.67 6.39
N ILE A 153 4.79 -13.12 6.80
CA ILE A 153 4.54 -12.69 8.18
C ILE A 153 3.60 -13.71 8.80
N SER A 154 4.14 -14.54 9.69
CA SER A 154 3.41 -15.65 10.27
C SER A 154 2.41 -15.20 11.34
N ASN A 155 1.48 -16.11 11.69
CA ASN A 155 0.35 -15.83 12.59
C ASN A 155 0.77 -15.17 13.90
N LEU A 156 -0.03 -14.20 14.35
CA LEU A 156 0.12 -13.52 15.63
C LEU A 156 1.42 -12.68 15.75
N ALA A 157 2.15 -12.47 14.65
CA ALA A 157 3.31 -11.59 14.66
C ALA A 157 2.87 -10.13 14.80
N THR A 158 3.69 -9.33 15.50
CA THR A 158 3.45 -7.90 15.68
C THR A 158 4.67 -7.11 15.23
N LEU A 159 4.49 -6.26 14.25
CA LEU A 159 5.50 -5.34 13.74
C LEU A 159 5.17 -3.93 14.24
N GLY A 160 6.13 -3.30 14.92
CA GLY A 160 6.01 -1.90 15.30
C GLY A 160 5.98 -0.96 14.10
N PRO A 161 5.74 0.34 14.31
CA PRO A 161 5.80 1.33 13.23
C PRO A 161 7.17 1.40 12.56
N ARG A 162 7.17 1.69 11.24
CA ARG A 162 8.38 1.87 10.43
C ARG A 162 9.35 0.68 10.47
N VAL A 163 8.81 -0.53 10.57
CA VAL A 163 9.60 -1.76 10.40
C VAL A 163 9.78 -2.04 8.91
N THR A 164 11.01 -2.40 8.54
CA THR A 164 11.33 -2.85 7.17
C THR A 164 11.60 -4.36 7.18
N ILE A 165 10.87 -5.10 6.38
CA ILE A 165 11.07 -6.52 6.12
C ILE A 165 11.65 -6.69 4.71
N GLY A 166 12.82 -7.31 4.60
CA GLY A 166 13.45 -7.59 3.31
C GLY A 166 12.66 -8.60 2.48
N ALA A 167 12.92 -8.61 1.17
CA ALA A 167 12.28 -9.58 0.27
C ALA A 167 12.59 -11.02 0.68
N GLY A 168 11.60 -11.93 0.56
CA GLY A 168 11.73 -13.34 0.90
C GLY A 168 11.93 -13.64 2.38
N THR A 169 11.82 -12.65 3.25
CA THR A 169 12.02 -12.82 4.71
C THR A 169 10.84 -13.54 5.34
N VAL A 170 11.11 -14.44 6.29
CA VAL A 170 10.08 -15.15 7.06
C VAL A 170 10.13 -14.71 8.54
N VAL A 171 9.11 -13.96 8.95
CA VAL A 171 8.86 -13.60 10.35
C VAL A 171 8.11 -14.75 11.02
N LEU A 172 8.66 -15.23 12.15
CA LEU A 172 8.11 -16.40 12.85
C LEU A 172 6.80 -16.08 13.59
N PRO A 173 5.98 -17.09 13.90
CA PRO A 173 4.75 -16.89 14.66
C PRO A 173 5.00 -16.21 16.02
N ARG A 174 4.12 -15.28 16.39
CA ARG A 174 4.18 -14.50 17.64
C ARG A 174 5.45 -13.65 17.82
N GLN A 175 6.28 -13.51 16.80
CA GLN A 175 7.45 -12.66 16.86
C GLN A 175 7.04 -11.19 16.98
N GLN A 176 7.71 -10.47 17.87
CA GLN A 176 7.51 -9.03 18.05
C GLN A 176 8.74 -8.28 17.53
N LEU A 177 8.51 -7.39 16.57
CA LEU A 177 9.55 -6.59 15.96
C LEU A 177 9.42 -5.14 16.42
N PRO A 178 10.45 -4.58 17.09
CA PRO A 178 10.39 -3.22 17.62
C PRO A 178 10.32 -2.19 16.49
N PRO A 179 9.78 -0.99 16.78
CA PRO A 179 9.72 0.11 15.82
C PRO A 179 11.09 0.47 15.21
N ASN A 180 11.07 1.04 13.99
CA ASN A 180 12.26 1.55 13.29
C ASN A 180 13.38 0.51 13.13
N SER A 181 13.03 -0.76 12.90
CA SER A 181 14.00 -1.86 12.76
C SER A 181 13.91 -2.52 11.38
N THR A 182 15.03 -3.08 10.92
CA THR A 182 15.13 -3.78 9.64
C THR A 182 15.47 -5.24 9.87
N TRP A 183 14.72 -6.13 9.20
CA TRP A 183 14.81 -7.58 9.36
C TRP A 183 14.92 -8.27 8.02
N VAL A 184 15.80 -9.26 7.92
CA VAL A 184 16.03 -10.03 6.70
C VAL A 184 16.24 -11.52 7.01
N GLY A 185 16.03 -12.38 6.01
CA GLY A 185 16.36 -13.81 6.04
C GLY A 185 15.23 -14.72 6.51
N THR A 186 15.52 -16.02 6.48
CA THR A 186 14.61 -17.12 6.84
C THR A 186 15.31 -18.04 7.84
N PRO A 187 15.01 -17.93 9.14
CA PRO A 187 14.10 -16.98 9.78
C PRO A 187 14.63 -15.55 9.85
N ALA A 188 13.72 -14.59 10.04
CA ALA A 188 14.05 -13.18 10.15
C ALA A 188 15.09 -12.86 11.23
N ARG A 189 16.10 -12.09 10.87
CA ARG A 189 17.14 -11.58 11.79
C ARG A 189 17.22 -10.06 11.66
N ARG A 190 17.37 -9.38 12.79
CA ARG A 190 17.52 -7.92 12.81
C ARG A 190 18.89 -7.53 12.29
N ILE A 191 18.95 -6.54 11.39
CA ILE A 191 20.21 -5.97 10.85
C ILE A 191 20.36 -4.48 11.17
N LYS A 192 19.28 -3.84 11.61
CA LYS A 192 19.27 -2.44 12.04
C LYS A 192 18.23 -2.19 13.11
#